data_89ee556ce25d4a971ab34ddf7ecd9e92
#
_entry.id   89ee556ce25d4a971ab34ddf7ecd9e92
#
_cell.length_a   1.000
_cell.length_b   1.000
_cell.length_c   1.000
_cell.angle_alpha   90.00
_cell.angle_beta   90.00
_cell.angle_gamma   90.00
#
_symmetry.space_group_name_H-M   'P 1'
#
loop_
_entity.id
_entity.type
_entity.pdbx_description
1 polymer ?
#
loop_
_entity_poly.entity_id
_entity_poly.type
_entity_poly.pdbx_seq_one_letter_code
_entity_poly.pdbx_strand_id
1 'polypeptide(L)'
;FYAKPGYPVIYYGEGALIDTTSPEQFAELAEQQAAKILTYAENLCRQEGVPFTGMTLTCDVPYEGIIQAATDAGCDLIFMASHGRRGISDILLGSETHKVLTHSTIPVLVYR
;
A
#
# COMPACT_ATOMS: atom_id res chain seq x y z
N PHE A 1 -1.43 0.41 -0.81
CA PHE A 1 -0.07 -0.10 -0.53
C PHE A 1 -0.07 -0.95 0.74
N TYR A 2 0.55 -2.10 0.66
CA TYR A 2 0.64 -3.04 1.78
C TYR A 2 2.12 -3.34 2.07
N ALA A 3 2.62 -2.81 3.17
CA ALA A 3 4.01 -3.02 3.56
C ALA A 3 4.17 -4.31 4.36
N LYS A 4 5.13 -5.13 3.97
CA LYS A 4 5.54 -6.29 4.73
C LYS A 4 6.58 -5.83 5.77
N PRO A 5 6.29 -5.91 7.06
CA PRO A 5 7.32 -5.64 8.06
C PRO A 5 8.41 -6.71 8.02
N GLY A 6 9.62 -6.35 8.43
CA GLY A 6 10.75 -7.27 8.50
C GLY A 6 10.59 -8.40 9.51
N TYR A 7 9.56 -8.33 10.35
CA TYR A 7 9.20 -9.35 11.33
C TYR A 7 7.87 -9.98 10.97
N PRO A 8 7.64 -11.25 11.32
CA PRO A 8 6.35 -11.91 11.05
C PRO A 8 5.26 -11.42 12.00
N VAL A 9 5.06 -10.13 12.02
CA VAL A 9 4.03 -9.45 12.83
C VAL A 9 3.05 -8.83 11.87
N ILE A 10 1.83 -9.31 11.89
CA ILE A 10 0.76 -8.78 11.07
C ILE A 10 -0.19 -7.99 11.96
N TYR A 11 -0.41 -6.74 11.61
CA TYR A 11 -1.41 -5.92 12.25
C TYR A 11 -2.65 -5.84 11.34
N TYR A 12 -3.77 -6.33 11.85
CA TYR A 12 -5.05 -6.22 11.17
C TYR A 12 -5.93 -5.24 11.92
N GLY A 13 -6.37 -4.19 11.23
CA GLY A 13 -7.35 -3.25 11.76
C GLY A 13 -6.98 -2.73 13.15
N GLU A 14 -7.73 -3.10 14.14
CA GLU A 14 -7.60 -2.63 15.53
C GLU A 14 -6.42 -3.24 16.31
N GLY A 15 -5.35 -3.59 15.66
CA GLY A 15 -4.16 -4.06 16.33
C GLY A 15 -4.16 -5.55 16.69
N ALA A 16 -4.98 -6.34 16.03
CA ALA A 16 -4.91 -7.79 16.17
C ALA A 16 -3.53 -8.27 15.74
N LEU A 17 -2.76 -8.76 16.69
CA LEU A 17 -1.42 -9.24 16.50
C LEU A 17 -1.46 -10.76 16.32
N ILE A 18 -0.98 -11.26 15.19
CA ILE A 18 -0.74 -12.69 15.00
C ILE A 18 0.77 -12.89 15.07
N ASP A 19 1.26 -13.29 16.23
CA ASP A 19 2.68 -13.44 16.52
C ASP A 19 3.22 -14.85 16.30
N THR A 20 2.35 -15.82 16.05
CA THR A 20 2.72 -17.24 15.91
C THR A 20 2.87 -17.69 14.47
N THR A 21 2.79 -16.79 13.53
CA THR A 21 2.82 -17.10 12.11
C THR A 21 4.28 -17.27 11.65
N SER A 22 4.58 -18.39 10.99
CA SER A 22 5.88 -18.58 10.35
C SER A 22 6.08 -17.56 9.22
N PRO A 23 7.34 -17.22 8.83
CA PRO A 23 7.60 -16.33 7.70
C PRO A 23 6.93 -16.76 6.41
N GLU A 24 6.80 -18.05 6.17
CA GLU A 24 6.14 -18.61 4.99
C GLU A 24 4.63 -18.39 5.03
N GLN A 25 3.99 -18.65 6.17
CA GLN A 25 2.57 -18.38 6.36
C GLN A 25 2.26 -16.89 6.28
N PHE A 26 3.15 -16.06 6.80
CA PHE A 26 3.04 -14.62 6.69
C PHE A 26 3.04 -14.17 5.24
N ALA A 27 3.98 -14.68 4.43
CA ALA A 27 4.08 -14.37 3.01
C ALA A 27 2.80 -14.77 2.26
N GLU A 28 2.28 -15.97 2.53
CA GLU A 28 1.01 -16.44 1.94
C GLU A 28 -0.16 -15.52 2.28
N LEU A 29 -0.31 -15.14 3.55
CA LEU A 29 -1.37 -14.25 3.98
C LEU A 29 -1.24 -12.87 3.32
N ALA A 30 -0.03 -12.35 3.23
CA ALA A 30 0.23 -11.07 2.57
C ALA A 30 -0.14 -11.12 1.08
N GLU A 31 0.21 -12.20 0.40
CA GLU A 31 -0.15 -12.41 -1.01
C GLU A 31 -1.67 -12.51 -1.20
N GLN A 32 -2.36 -13.26 -0.33
CA GLN A 32 -3.81 -13.37 -0.39
C GLN A 32 -4.51 -12.03 -0.18
N GLN A 33 -4.04 -11.23 0.76
CA GLN A 33 -4.58 -9.90 0.99
C GLN A 33 -4.32 -8.96 -0.18
N ALA A 34 -3.10 -9.00 -0.72
CA ALA A 34 -2.76 -8.22 -1.90
C ALA A 34 -3.63 -8.61 -3.10
N ALA A 35 -3.83 -9.90 -3.33
CA ALA A 35 -4.68 -10.40 -4.41
C ALA A 35 -6.12 -9.90 -4.28
N LYS A 36 -6.69 -9.90 -3.07
CA LYS A 36 -8.04 -9.38 -2.82
C LYS A 36 -8.15 -7.89 -3.14
N ILE A 37 -7.17 -7.10 -2.71
CA ILE A 37 -7.15 -5.67 -2.97
C ILE A 37 -7.05 -5.40 -4.47
N LEU A 38 -6.14 -6.10 -5.16
CA LEU A 38 -5.96 -5.93 -6.60
C LEU A 38 -7.21 -6.37 -7.39
N THR A 39 -7.84 -7.47 -7.01
CA THR A 39 -9.09 -7.94 -7.63
C THR A 39 -10.20 -6.92 -7.47
N TYR A 40 -10.33 -6.34 -6.29
CA TYR A 40 -11.32 -5.30 -6.04
C TYR A 40 -11.07 -4.07 -6.93
N ALA A 41 -9.84 -3.60 -6.98
CA ALA A 41 -9.46 -2.45 -7.81
C ALA A 41 -9.67 -2.74 -9.31
N GLU A 42 -9.30 -3.93 -9.76
CA GLU A 42 -9.51 -4.37 -11.15
C GLU A 42 -10.98 -4.35 -11.52
N ASN A 43 -11.84 -4.86 -10.65
CA ASN A 43 -13.28 -4.88 -10.89
C ASN A 43 -13.85 -3.47 -10.99
N LEU A 44 -13.43 -2.56 -10.13
CA LEU A 44 -13.85 -1.16 -10.20
C LEU A 44 -13.41 -0.51 -11.52
N CYS A 45 -12.17 -0.70 -11.91
CA CYS A 45 -11.65 -0.17 -13.16
C CYS A 45 -12.40 -0.73 -14.36
N ARG A 46 -12.71 -2.02 -14.33
CA ARG A 46 -13.48 -2.68 -15.41
C ARG A 46 -14.88 -2.07 -15.53
N GLN A 47 -15.55 -1.84 -14.41
CA GLN A 47 -16.89 -1.23 -14.40
C GLN A 47 -16.88 0.17 -14.99
N GLU A 48 -15.83 0.93 -14.75
CA GLU A 48 -15.68 2.31 -15.22
C GLU A 48 -14.98 2.42 -16.59
N GLY A 49 -14.59 1.30 -17.18
CA GLY A 49 -13.88 1.29 -18.47
C GLY A 49 -12.46 1.86 -18.40
N VAL A 50 -11.82 1.76 -17.25
CA VAL A 50 -10.46 2.26 -17.03
C VAL A 50 -9.45 1.13 -17.16
N PRO A 51 -8.38 1.29 -17.96
CA PRO A 51 -7.31 0.29 -18.00
C PRO A 51 -6.68 0.08 -16.62
N PHE A 52 -6.36 -1.15 -16.29
CA PHE A 52 -5.80 -1.53 -14.99
C PHE A 52 -4.57 -2.41 -15.16
N THR A 53 -3.53 -2.08 -14.42
CA THR A 53 -2.35 -2.95 -14.26
C THR A 53 -2.05 -3.04 -12.77
N GLY A 54 -2.20 -4.23 -12.20
CA GLY A 54 -1.93 -4.48 -10.79
C GLY A 54 -0.49 -4.95 -10.59
N MET A 55 0.11 -4.54 -9.48
CA MET A 55 1.41 -5.04 -9.06
C MET A 55 1.49 -5.15 -7.55
N THR A 56 2.31 -6.05 -7.08
CA THR A 56 2.70 -6.15 -5.68
C THR A 56 4.19 -5.95 -5.55
N LEU A 57 4.61 -5.34 -4.47
CA LEU A 57 6.01 -5.08 -4.20
C LEU A 57 6.30 -5.40 -2.73
N THR A 58 7.36 -6.14 -2.50
CA THR A 58 7.89 -6.35 -1.15
C THR A 58 9.07 -5.40 -0.94
N CYS A 59 8.98 -4.57 0.07
CA CYS A 59 10.04 -3.61 0.37
C CYS A 59 10.08 -3.33 1.88
N ASP A 60 11.26 -2.93 2.36
CA ASP A 60 11.46 -2.59 3.76
C ASP A 60 11.04 -1.14 4.07
N VAL A 61 11.13 -0.26 3.07
CA VAL A 61 10.82 1.16 3.21
C VAL A 61 9.65 1.50 2.28
N PRO A 62 8.42 1.62 2.82
CA PRO A 62 7.22 1.76 2.00
C PRO A 62 7.23 2.93 1.03
N TYR A 63 7.61 4.13 1.46
CA TYR A 63 7.59 5.30 0.60
C TYR A 63 8.55 5.17 -0.59
N GLU A 64 9.70 4.56 -0.38
CA GLU A 64 10.66 4.30 -1.46
C GLU A 64 10.10 3.32 -2.46
N GLY A 65 9.44 2.27 -1.98
CA GLY A 65 8.77 1.29 -2.83
C GLY A 65 7.68 1.91 -3.68
N ILE A 66 6.87 2.79 -3.10
CA ILE A 66 5.81 3.50 -3.84
C ILE A 66 6.40 4.37 -4.96
N ILE A 67 7.39 5.17 -4.63
CA ILE A 67 8.03 6.08 -5.59
C ILE A 67 8.73 5.28 -6.69
N GLN A 68 9.45 4.22 -6.33
CA GLN A 68 10.13 3.37 -7.29
C GLN A 68 9.16 2.70 -8.24
N ALA A 69 8.07 2.11 -7.71
CA ALA A 69 7.05 1.48 -8.52
C ALA A 69 6.40 2.47 -9.50
N ALA A 70 6.08 3.67 -9.04
CA ALA A 70 5.52 4.71 -9.88
C ALA A 70 6.50 5.15 -10.99
N THR A 71 7.77 5.29 -10.65
CA THR A 71 8.81 5.64 -11.61
C THR A 71 9.00 4.56 -12.67
N ASP A 72 9.13 3.31 -12.24
CA ASP A 72 9.34 2.18 -13.14
C ASP A 72 8.15 1.95 -14.08
N ALA A 73 6.94 2.21 -13.60
CA ALA A 73 5.72 2.11 -14.40
C ALA A 73 5.48 3.34 -15.30
N GLY A 74 6.31 4.37 -15.20
CA GLY A 74 6.16 5.59 -16.00
C GLY A 74 4.94 6.42 -15.62
N CYS A 75 4.55 6.39 -14.35
CA CYS A 75 3.41 7.15 -13.87
C CYS A 75 3.69 8.65 -13.81
N ASP A 76 2.68 9.44 -14.10
CA ASP A 76 2.73 10.90 -14.02
C ASP A 76 1.98 11.48 -12.82
N LEU A 77 1.33 10.61 -12.04
CA LEU A 77 0.63 10.98 -10.82
C LEU A 77 0.65 9.80 -9.84
N ILE A 78 0.88 10.11 -8.57
CA ILE A 78 0.66 9.15 -7.47
C ILE A 78 -0.62 9.58 -6.75
N PHE A 79 -1.59 8.68 -6.67
CA PHE A 79 -2.82 8.91 -5.92
C PHE A 79 -2.85 7.97 -4.73
N MET A 80 -2.96 8.51 -3.54
CA MET A 80 -2.93 7.72 -2.31
C MET A 80 -3.81 8.32 -1.22
N ALA A 81 -4.17 7.50 -0.24
CA ALA A 81 -4.90 7.96 0.92
C ALA A 81 -4.00 8.76 1.87
N SER A 82 -4.61 9.68 2.62
CA SER A 82 -3.90 10.47 3.64
C SER A 82 -3.42 9.63 4.81
N HIS A 83 -4.07 8.49 5.07
CA HIS A 83 -3.75 7.56 6.15
C HIS A 83 -3.74 6.13 5.62
N GLY A 84 -2.89 5.30 6.22
CA GLY A 84 -2.96 3.86 6.01
C GLY A 84 -4.11 3.23 6.81
N ARG A 85 -4.09 1.90 6.93
CA ARG A 85 -5.12 1.13 7.66
C ARG A 85 -5.28 1.51 9.13
N ARG A 86 -4.27 2.15 9.71
CA ARG A 86 -4.27 2.65 11.08
C ARG A 86 -4.59 4.13 11.16
N GLY A 87 -5.51 4.59 10.33
CA GLY A 87 -5.92 5.98 10.36
C GLY A 87 -6.30 6.41 11.77
N ILE A 88 -5.47 7.25 12.39
CA ILE A 88 -5.82 7.94 13.64
C ILE A 88 -6.45 9.25 13.19
N SER A 89 -7.69 9.47 13.63
CA SER A 89 -8.48 10.62 13.18
C SER A 89 -7.83 11.97 13.49
N ASP A 90 -6.94 12.00 14.46
CA ASP A 90 -6.28 13.22 14.91
C ASP A 90 -4.99 13.56 14.14
N ILE A 91 -4.54 12.68 13.26
CA ILE A 91 -3.36 12.90 12.45
C ILE A 91 -3.79 13.42 11.08
N LEU A 92 -3.35 14.60 10.72
CA LEU A 92 -3.69 15.24 9.45
C LEU A 92 -3.14 14.50 8.26
N LEU A 93 -1.99 13.85 8.41
CA LEU A 93 -1.32 13.15 7.33
C LEU A 93 -0.54 11.95 7.87
N GLY A 94 -0.71 10.78 7.26
CA GLY A 94 0.03 9.57 7.62
C GLY A 94 1.52 9.71 7.33
N SER A 95 2.36 9.00 8.08
CA SER A 95 3.81 9.09 7.97
C SER A 95 4.34 8.72 6.59
N GLU A 96 3.82 7.65 5.99
CA GLU A 96 4.25 7.23 4.66
C GLU A 96 3.78 8.19 3.57
N THR A 97 2.56 8.72 3.69
CA THR A 97 2.05 9.74 2.78
C THR A 97 2.91 11.01 2.83
N HIS A 98 3.29 11.43 4.03
CA HIS A 98 4.19 12.57 4.22
C HIS A 98 5.54 12.35 3.53
N LYS A 99 6.11 11.17 3.68
CA LYS A 99 7.40 10.82 3.05
C LYS A 99 7.31 10.77 1.53
N VAL A 100 6.22 10.21 0.99
CA VAL A 100 5.99 10.21 -0.47
C VAL A 100 5.90 11.65 -0.99
N LEU A 101 5.12 12.51 -0.32
CA LEU A 101 5.00 13.92 -0.70
C LEU A 101 6.36 14.64 -0.68
N THR A 102 7.18 14.36 0.32
CA THR A 102 8.46 15.02 0.52
C THR A 102 9.53 14.57 -0.50
N HIS A 103 9.53 13.30 -0.86
CA HIS A 103 10.61 12.69 -1.64
C HIS A 103 10.26 12.43 -3.10
N SER A 104 8.98 12.45 -3.47
CA SER A 104 8.57 12.18 -4.85
C SER A 104 8.82 13.37 -5.76
N THR A 105 9.32 13.09 -6.97
CA THR A 105 9.35 14.06 -8.07
C THR A 105 8.10 13.99 -8.93
N ILE A 106 7.30 12.94 -8.74
CA ILE A 106 6.00 12.77 -9.39
C ILE A 106 4.94 13.47 -8.54
N PRO A 107 4.01 14.23 -9.13
CA PRO A 107 2.91 14.84 -8.38
C PRO A 107 2.13 13.82 -7.57
N VAL A 108 1.71 14.20 -6.38
CA VAL A 108 0.99 13.32 -5.45
C VAL A 108 -0.37 13.95 -5.13
N LEU A 109 -1.43 13.20 -5.39
CA LEU A 109 -2.79 13.54 -5.00
C LEU A 109 -3.17 12.73 -3.77
N VAL A 110 -3.56 13.42 -2.70
CA VAL A 110 -3.90 12.80 -1.43
C VAL A 110 -5.41 12.87 -1.21
N TYR A 111 -6.01 11.71 -0.99
CA TYR A 111 -7.42 11.58 -0.66
C TYR A 111 -7.59 11.47 0.87
N ARG A 112 -8.48 12.24 1.42
CA ARG A 112 -8.81 12.23 2.85
C ARG A 112 -10.09 11.49 3.14
#